data_447112641c134b6cff5d2370b2b3878d
#
_entry.id   447112641c134b6cff5d2370b2b3878d
#
_cell.length_a   1.000
_cell.length_b   1.000
_cell.length_c   1.000
_cell.angle_alpha   90.00
_cell.angle_beta   90.00
_cell.angle_gamma   90.00
#
_symmetry.space_group_name_H-M   'P 1'
#
loop_
_entity.id
_entity.type
_entity.pdbx_description
1 polymer ?
#
loop_
_entity_poly.entity_id
_entity_poly.type
_entity_poly.pdbx_seq_one_letter_code
_entity_poly.pdbx_strand_id
1 'polypeptide(L)'
;ILDLMEGLYLLEKGIITVYEGENKNRVSIKELKRRTKRVYEDFDLKYAVYKDLRDKGLIVTPGVKFGCDFAVYKIGPGLEHAPYIISVKSKKNEITPTEIVKAGRLATSVRKRFIIAVPDLEKDKVEYLIFKWFKA
;
A
#
# COMPACT_ATOMS: atom_id res chain seq x y z
N ILE A 1 9.71 6.55 -12.95
CA ILE A 1 10.21 6.78 -11.58
C ILE A 1 9.51 5.81 -10.63
N LEU A 2 10.32 5.00 -9.94
CA LEU A 2 9.79 4.05 -8.98
C LEU A 2 9.63 4.71 -7.60
N ASP A 3 8.52 4.41 -6.93
CA ASP A 3 8.36 4.71 -5.52
C ASP A 3 9.36 3.88 -4.70
N LEU A 4 9.79 4.39 -3.54
CA LEU A 4 10.77 3.71 -2.69
C LEU A 4 10.29 2.32 -2.26
N MET A 5 9.02 2.17 -1.95
CA MET A 5 8.45 0.89 -1.54
C MET A 5 8.46 -0.12 -2.68
N GLU A 6 8.15 0.33 -3.89
CA GLU A 6 8.24 -0.49 -5.10
C GLU A 6 9.69 -0.89 -5.39
N GLY A 7 10.61 0.07 -5.30
CA GLY A 7 12.03 -0.20 -5.48
C GLY A 7 12.55 -1.23 -4.50
N LEU A 8 12.16 -1.11 -3.23
CA LEU A 8 12.55 -2.07 -2.20
C LEU A 8 11.99 -3.47 -2.50
N TYR A 9 10.72 -3.54 -2.88
CA TYR A 9 10.08 -4.81 -3.23
C TYR A 9 10.80 -5.52 -4.39
N LEU A 10 11.09 -4.78 -5.45
CA LEU A 10 11.78 -5.33 -6.62
C LEU A 10 13.22 -5.74 -6.31
N LEU A 11 13.89 -4.99 -5.44
CA LEU A 11 15.24 -5.33 -5.00
C LEU A 11 15.25 -6.60 -4.16
N GLU A 12 14.30 -6.77 -3.24
CA GLU A 12 14.16 -7.98 -2.42
C GLU A 12 13.85 -9.22 -3.27
N LYS A 13 13.10 -9.05 -4.35
CA LYS A 13 12.79 -10.15 -5.29
C LYS A 13 13.94 -10.45 -6.26
N GLY A 14 15.01 -9.67 -6.23
CA GLY A 14 16.14 -9.87 -7.12
C GLY A 14 15.89 -9.45 -8.57
N ILE A 15 14.85 -8.67 -8.81
CA ILE A 15 14.47 -8.22 -10.16
C ILE A 15 15.34 -7.04 -10.61
N ILE A 16 15.72 -6.17 -9.67
CA ILE A 16 16.54 -4.99 -9.95
C ILE A 16 17.73 -4.91 -9.02
N THR A 17 18.74 -4.14 -9.44
CA THR A 17 19.83 -3.66 -8.57
C THR A 17 19.70 -2.14 -8.47
N VAL A 18 20.08 -1.59 -7.33
CA VAL A 18 19.98 -0.16 -7.06
C VAL A 18 21.38 0.41 -6.85
N TYR A 19 21.65 1.51 -7.54
CA TYR A 19 22.94 2.22 -7.45
C TYR A 19 22.71 3.66 -7.04
N GLU A 20 23.68 4.22 -6.35
CA GLU A 20 23.64 5.59 -5.87
C GLU A 20 24.87 6.37 -6.29
N GLY A 21 24.65 7.64 -6.67
CA GLY A 21 25.72 8.59 -6.95
C GLY A 21 26.43 8.37 -8.27
N GLU A 22 27.35 9.28 -8.58
CA GLU A 22 28.16 9.25 -9.80
C GLU A 22 29.09 8.03 -9.84
N ASN A 23 29.56 7.59 -8.67
CA ASN A 23 30.43 6.42 -8.53
C ASN A 23 29.67 5.09 -8.63
N LYS A 24 28.37 5.13 -8.85
CA LYS A 24 27.50 3.95 -8.98
C LYS A 24 27.70 2.91 -7.86
N ASN A 25 27.66 3.38 -6.61
CA ASN A 25 27.74 2.50 -5.46
C ASN A 25 26.45 1.69 -5.33
N ARG A 26 26.59 0.38 -5.19
CA ARG A 26 25.45 -0.52 -5.03
C ARG A 26 24.77 -0.29 -3.67
N VAL A 27 23.45 -0.11 -3.69
CA VAL A 27 22.65 0.05 -2.48
C VAL A 27 22.10 -1.32 -2.07
N SER A 28 22.39 -1.73 -0.84
CA SER A 28 21.93 -3.00 -0.30
C SER A 28 20.44 -2.94 0.08
N ILE A 29 19.81 -4.12 0.22
CA ILE A 29 18.43 -4.24 0.71
C ILE A 29 18.27 -3.55 2.07
N LYS A 30 19.21 -3.80 2.98
CA LYS A 30 19.20 -3.20 4.32
C LYS A 30 19.24 -1.68 4.28
N GLU A 31 20.10 -1.11 3.43
CA GLU A 31 20.22 0.34 3.29
C GLU A 31 18.98 0.96 2.66
N LEU A 32 18.43 0.36 1.59
CA LEU A 32 17.23 0.86 0.96
C LEU A 32 16.04 0.77 1.91
N LYS A 33 15.93 -0.31 2.67
CA LYS A 33 14.89 -0.48 3.69
C LYS A 33 14.98 0.62 4.75
N ARG A 34 16.19 0.92 5.22
CA ARG A 34 16.42 1.98 6.20
C ARG A 34 15.95 3.35 5.67
N ARG A 35 16.25 3.66 4.41
CA ARG A 35 15.82 4.92 3.78
C ARG A 35 14.32 4.97 3.58
N THR A 36 13.70 3.90 3.15
CA THR A 36 12.25 3.81 2.96
C THR A 36 11.52 4.00 4.29
N LYS A 37 12.03 3.41 5.34
CA LYS A 37 11.47 3.51 6.70
C LYS A 37 11.45 4.95 7.22
N ARG A 38 12.39 5.80 6.79
CA ARG A 38 12.41 7.22 7.16
C ARG A 38 11.31 8.03 6.47
N VAL A 39 10.91 7.62 5.28
CA VAL A 39 9.92 8.33 4.47
C VAL A 39 8.49 7.93 4.85
N TYR A 40 8.26 6.69 5.20
CA TYR A 40 6.94 6.16 5.50
C TYR A 40 6.73 6.00 7.01
N GLU A 41 5.72 6.67 7.53
CA GLU A 41 5.23 6.40 8.88
C GLU A 41 4.60 4.99 8.91
N ASP A 42 4.81 4.26 10.01
CA ASP A 42 4.34 2.87 10.15
C ASP A 42 4.79 1.97 9.00
N PHE A 43 6.04 2.13 8.59
CA PHE A 43 6.59 1.42 7.44
C PHE A 43 6.39 -0.10 7.51
N ASP A 44 6.65 -0.73 8.66
CA ASP A 44 6.57 -2.19 8.76
C ASP A 44 5.15 -2.70 8.46
N LEU A 45 4.13 -2.00 8.94
CA LEU A 45 2.74 -2.34 8.68
C LEU A 45 2.38 -2.11 7.21
N LYS A 46 2.74 -0.95 6.68
CA LYS A 46 2.42 -0.59 5.29
C LYS A 46 3.14 -1.50 4.30
N TYR A 47 4.40 -1.81 4.56
CA TYR A 47 5.16 -2.68 3.67
C TYR A 47 4.66 -4.12 3.68
N ALA A 48 4.20 -4.62 4.82
CA ALA A 48 3.57 -5.94 4.90
C ALA A 48 2.34 -6.02 3.99
N VAL A 49 1.50 -4.99 4.01
CA VAL A 49 0.33 -4.90 3.12
C VAL A 49 0.77 -4.79 1.66
N TYR A 50 1.74 -3.94 1.38
CA TYR A 50 2.27 -3.75 0.02
C TYR A 50 2.75 -5.09 -0.57
N LYS A 51 3.57 -5.82 0.16
CA LYS A 51 4.08 -7.12 -0.30
C LYS A 51 2.97 -8.13 -0.54
N ASP A 52 2.01 -8.21 0.38
CA ASP A 52 0.90 -9.14 0.24
C ASP A 52 0.09 -8.87 -1.03
N LEU A 53 -0.22 -7.61 -1.30
CA LEU A 53 -0.95 -7.21 -2.50
C LEU A 53 -0.15 -7.48 -3.78
N ARG A 54 1.14 -7.15 -3.78
CA ARG A 54 2.02 -7.40 -4.94
C ARG A 54 2.19 -8.88 -5.20
N ASP A 55 2.35 -9.69 -4.17
CA ASP A 55 2.47 -11.14 -4.29
C ASP A 55 1.21 -11.79 -4.85
N LYS A 56 0.06 -11.14 -4.69
CA LYS A 56 -1.21 -11.56 -5.30
C LYS A 56 -1.36 -11.11 -6.77
N GLY A 57 -0.35 -10.45 -7.30
CA GLY A 57 -0.36 -9.99 -8.70
C GLY A 57 -1.07 -8.67 -8.94
N LEU A 58 -1.38 -7.91 -7.87
CA LEU A 58 -2.03 -6.61 -7.98
C LEU A 58 -1.00 -5.51 -8.18
N ILE A 59 -1.43 -4.42 -8.82
CA ILE A 59 -0.62 -3.23 -9.00
C ILE A 59 -0.96 -2.24 -7.90
N VAL A 60 0.03 -1.84 -7.12
CA VAL A 60 -0.13 -1.01 -5.94
C VAL A 60 0.58 0.31 -6.15
N THR A 61 -0.15 1.40 -6.03
CA THR A 61 0.40 2.76 -6.14
C THR A 61 0.12 3.55 -4.87
N PRO A 62 0.89 4.65 -4.62
CA PRO A 62 0.59 5.51 -3.47
C PRO A 62 -0.83 6.06 -3.55
N GLY A 63 -1.52 6.08 -2.42
CA GLY A 63 -2.92 6.52 -2.34
C GLY A 63 -3.10 7.96 -1.87
N VAL A 64 -2.04 8.77 -1.86
CA VAL A 64 -2.10 10.17 -1.37
C VAL A 64 -3.18 10.97 -2.07
N LYS A 65 -3.33 10.81 -3.37
CA LYS A 65 -4.34 11.48 -4.19
C LYS A 65 -5.78 11.23 -3.68
N PHE A 66 -6.01 10.09 -3.03
CA PHE A 66 -7.31 9.68 -2.52
C PHE A 66 -7.41 9.78 -1.00
N GLY A 67 -6.38 10.32 -0.33
CA GLY A 67 -6.36 10.42 1.12
C GLY A 67 -6.23 9.09 1.85
N CYS A 68 -5.67 8.07 1.19
CA CYS A 68 -5.46 6.74 1.76
C CYS A 68 -4.00 6.30 1.54
N ASP A 69 -3.65 5.11 2.03
CA ASP A 69 -2.28 4.61 1.93
C ASP A 69 -1.95 4.10 0.53
N PHE A 70 -2.85 3.31 -0.08
CA PHE A 70 -2.62 2.71 -1.38
C PHE A 70 -3.85 2.80 -2.28
N ALA A 71 -3.59 2.91 -3.58
CA ALA A 71 -4.59 2.68 -4.63
C ALA A 71 -4.19 1.40 -5.37
N VAL A 72 -5.14 0.49 -5.56
CA VAL A 72 -4.85 -0.85 -6.08
C VAL A 72 -5.62 -1.11 -7.37
N TYR A 73 -4.89 -1.63 -8.34
CA TYR A 73 -5.40 -1.92 -9.67
C TYR A 73 -5.18 -3.40 -10.01
N LYS A 74 -6.10 -3.98 -10.76
CA LYS A 74 -5.93 -5.33 -11.30
C LYS A 74 -5.13 -5.32 -12.60
N ILE A 75 -5.36 -4.33 -13.45
CA ILE A 75 -4.75 -4.20 -14.77
C ILE A 75 -3.68 -3.10 -14.77
N GLY A 76 -4.01 -1.93 -14.26
CA GLY A 76 -3.05 -0.84 -14.12
C GLY A 76 -3.67 0.55 -14.26
N PRO A 77 -2.92 1.59 -13.79
CA PRO A 77 -3.35 2.97 -13.93
C PRO A 77 -3.49 3.32 -15.41
N GLY A 78 -4.55 4.06 -15.74
CA GLY A 78 -4.84 4.48 -17.11
C GLY A 78 -5.59 3.46 -17.95
N LEU A 79 -5.55 2.17 -17.59
CA LEU A 79 -6.30 1.09 -18.26
C LEU A 79 -7.61 0.80 -17.54
N GLU A 80 -7.66 1.09 -16.26
CA GLU A 80 -8.85 0.96 -15.44
C GLU A 80 -8.85 2.07 -14.40
N HIS A 81 -10.03 2.44 -13.90
CA HIS A 81 -10.10 3.27 -12.70
C HIS A 81 -9.68 2.41 -11.52
N ALA A 82 -8.89 2.95 -10.58
CA ALA A 82 -8.44 2.19 -9.43
C ALA A 82 -9.65 1.59 -8.70
N PRO A 83 -9.83 0.28 -8.71
CA PRO A 83 -11.03 -0.32 -8.14
C PRO A 83 -11.06 -0.28 -6.63
N TYR A 84 -9.88 -0.17 -5.98
CA TYR A 84 -9.77 -0.25 -4.53
C TYR A 84 -8.88 0.86 -3.99
N ILE A 85 -9.32 1.46 -2.88
CA ILE A 85 -8.48 2.34 -2.07
C ILE A 85 -8.30 1.68 -0.70
N ILE A 86 -7.06 1.65 -0.22
CA ILE A 86 -6.71 0.87 0.97
C ILE A 86 -6.08 1.76 2.03
N SER A 87 -6.61 1.70 3.24
CA SER A 87 -6.00 2.28 4.43
C SER A 87 -5.46 1.18 5.33
N VAL A 88 -4.24 1.34 5.81
CA VAL A 88 -3.57 0.38 6.67
C VAL A 88 -3.79 0.77 8.13
N LYS A 89 -4.26 -0.17 8.94
CA LYS A 89 -4.47 0.03 10.38
C LYS A 89 -3.79 -1.09 11.15
N SER A 90 -3.27 -0.77 12.34
CA SER A 90 -2.77 -1.81 13.22
C SER A 90 -3.95 -2.49 13.94
N LYS A 91 -3.73 -3.68 14.49
CA LYS A 91 -4.73 -4.38 15.29
C LYS A 91 -5.20 -3.58 16.50
N LYS A 92 -4.36 -2.68 16.99
CA LYS A 92 -4.64 -1.85 18.17
C LYS A 92 -5.37 -0.57 17.84
N ASN A 93 -5.49 -0.21 16.56
CA ASN A 93 -6.19 1.00 16.15
C ASN A 93 -7.70 0.83 16.31
N GLU A 94 -8.32 1.87 16.84
CA GLU A 94 -9.77 1.97 16.84
C GLU A 94 -10.20 2.72 15.58
N ILE A 95 -11.31 2.27 14.99
CA ILE A 95 -11.89 2.93 13.82
C ILE A 95 -13.15 3.64 14.28
N THR A 96 -13.18 4.96 14.09
CA THR A 96 -14.35 5.74 14.48
C THR A 96 -15.43 5.67 13.40
N PRO A 97 -16.71 5.83 13.77
CA PRO A 97 -17.78 5.95 12.78
C PRO A 97 -17.55 7.08 11.78
N THR A 98 -16.95 8.19 12.23
CA THR A 98 -16.61 9.33 11.35
C THR A 98 -15.62 8.91 10.27
N GLU A 99 -14.59 8.14 10.61
CA GLU A 99 -13.62 7.63 9.64
C GLU A 99 -14.27 6.73 8.61
N ILE A 100 -15.19 5.86 9.03
CA ILE A 100 -15.92 4.95 8.14
C ILE A 100 -16.79 5.73 7.16
N VAL A 101 -17.54 6.72 7.65
CA VAL A 101 -18.41 7.56 6.82
C VAL A 101 -17.59 8.35 5.81
N LYS A 102 -16.48 8.93 6.25
CA LYS A 102 -15.59 9.71 5.39
C LYS A 102 -15.00 8.85 4.26
N ALA A 103 -14.53 7.66 4.61
CA ALA A 103 -13.99 6.69 3.65
C ALA A 103 -15.06 6.23 2.67
N GLY A 104 -16.26 5.94 3.15
CA GLY A 104 -17.39 5.55 2.30
C GLY A 104 -17.77 6.64 1.30
N ARG A 105 -17.81 7.89 1.73
CA ARG A 105 -18.08 9.02 0.84
C ARG A 105 -17.02 9.16 -0.23
N LEU A 106 -15.74 9.04 0.16
CA LEU A 106 -14.63 9.11 -0.78
C LEU A 106 -14.73 7.98 -1.81
N ALA A 107 -14.95 6.76 -1.37
CA ALA A 107 -15.07 5.60 -2.25
C ALA A 107 -16.24 5.77 -3.24
N THR A 108 -17.38 6.26 -2.77
CA THR A 108 -18.55 6.50 -3.61
C THR A 108 -18.31 7.60 -4.65
N SER A 109 -17.73 8.73 -4.23
CA SER A 109 -17.51 9.86 -5.13
C SER A 109 -16.55 9.53 -6.26
N VAL A 110 -15.61 8.62 -6.04
CA VAL A 110 -14.63 8.19 -7.05
C VAL A 110 -14.95 6.81 -7.64
N ARG A 111 -16.10 6.24 -7.33
CA ARG A 111 -16.54 4.91 -7.77
C ARG A 111 -15.54 3.80 -7.44
N LYS A 112 -14.91 3.90 -6.27
CA LYS A 112 -13.93 2.93 -5.80
C LYS A 112 -14.43 2.22 -4.55
N ARG A 113 -13.93 1.03 -4.32
CA ARG A 113 -14.22 0.28 -3.10
C ARG A 113 -13.19 0.62 -2.03
N PHE A 114 -13.67 0.81 -0.81
CA PHE A 114 -12.80 1.10 0.32
C PHE A 114 -12.49 -0.18 1.08
N ILE A 115 -11.21 -0.35 1.40
CA ILE A 115 -10.71 -1.51 2.15
C ILE A 115 -9.83 -1.02 3.29
N ILE A 116 -10.00 -1.63 4.46
CA ILE A 116 -9.05 -1.49 5.57
C ILE A 116 -8.22 -2.76 5.62
N ALA A 117 -6.89 -2.60 5.55
CA ALA A 117 -5.95 -3.70 5.68
C ALA A 117 -5.36 -3.70 7.08
N VAL A 118 -5.41 -4.85 7.75
CA VAL A 118 -4.90 -5.04 9.11
C VAL A 118 -3.81 -6.11 9.07
N PRO A 119 -2.54 -5.72 8.99
CA PRO A 119 -1.45 -6.69 9.00
C PRO A 119 -1.17 -7.23 10.40
N ASP A 120 -0.85 -8.51 10.46
CA ASP A 120 -0.34 -9.19 11.64
C ASP A 120 1.11 -9.58 11.37
N LEU A 121 2.05 -8.80 11.89
CA LEU A 121 3.48 -9.02 11.63
C LEU A 121 3.99 -10.31 12.26
N GLU A 122 3.41 -10.72 13.38
CA GLU A 122 3.81 -11.96 14.07
C GLU A 122 3.42 -13.20 13.28
N LYS A 123 2.22 -13.19 12.69
CA LYS A 123 1.69 -14.31 11.90
C LYS A 123 1.99 -14.22 10.41
N ASP A 124 2.62 -13.14 9.97
CA ASP A 124 2.90 -12.86 8.56
C ASP A 124 1.64 -12.97 7.70
N LYS A 125 0.55 -12.37 8.17
CA LYS A 125 -0.76 -12.37 7.51
C LYS A 125 -1.34 -10.96 7.46
N VAL A 126 -2.19 -10.72 6.47
CA VAL A 126 -2.94 -9.47 6.35
C VAL A 126 -4.43 -9.81 6.22
N GLU A 127 -5.24 -9.20 7.07
CA GLU A 127 -6.69 -9.30 6.98
C GLU A 127 -7.23 -8.05 6.28
N TYR A 128 -8.23 -8.23 5.45
CA TYR A 128 -8.85 -7.16 4.68
C TYR A 128 -10.32 -7.04 5.01
N LEU A 129 -10.74 -5.83 5.36
CA LEU A 129 -12.15 -5.50 5.59
C LEU A 129 -12.65 -4.68 4.41
N ILE A 130 -13.58 -5.23 3.64
CA ILE A 130 -14.15 -4.59 2.46
C ILE A 130 -15.49 -3.98 2.83
N PHE A 131 -15.64 -2.68 2.58
CA PHE A 131 -16.89 -1.98 2.85
C PHE A 131 -17.73 -1.93 1.59
N LYS A 132 -18.97 -2.42 1.69
CA LYS A 132 -19.95 -2.41 0.61
C LYS A 132 -21.20 -1.65 1.06
N TRP A 133 -21.81 -0.95 0.13
CA TRP A 133 -23.09 -0.30 0.41
C TRP A 133 -24.16 -1.34 0.60
N PHE A 134 -24.92 -1.17 1.69
CA PHE A 134 -26.13 -1.92 1.91
C PHE A 134 -27.29 -1.18 1.22
N LYS A 135 -27.96 -1.87 0.31
CA LYS A 135 -29.19 -1.36 -0.31
C LYS A 135 -30.37 -2.08 0.35
N ALA A 136 -31.15 -1.29 1.08
CA ALA A 136 -32.35 -1.82 1.70
C ALA A 136 -33.42 -2.13 0.63
#